data_69c946add60d57d3030f3f66b2fccb74
#
_entry.id   69c946add60d57d3030f3f66b2fccb74
#
_cell.length_a   1.000
_cell.length_b   1.000
_cell.length_c   1.000
_cell.angle_alpha   90.00
_cell.angle_beta   90.00
_cell.angle_gamma   90.00
#
_symmetry.space_group_name_H-M   'P 1'
#
loop_
_entity.id
_entity.type
_entity.pdbx_description
1 polymer ?
#
loop_
_entity_poly.entity_id
_entity_poly.type
_entity_poly.pdbx_seq_one_letter_code
_entity_poly.pdbx_strand_id
1 'polypeptide(L)'
;MTVCYQLRYNILFFYFQHNAMRLLRERSVFMDKRINIISDSVGKQIVVITDIRFQGKRNIDWEEVEKYLKEYIGNCYEVVETADQIFISSDFPGELKGSKDTRRLLGANAKAKANATQGIPMLLQCATNRRWQENYKGKHTVDAKYGWYRFTTRFALPVYDSNTGELERFNIFRIEMLIRHAADGNLYLYDMVNIKKETSTPLEQ
;
A
#
# COMPACT_ATOMS: atom_id res chain seq x y z
N MET A 1 -5.27 51.03 8.13
CA MET A 1 -6.22 49.92 8.43
C MET A 1 -5.83 48.55 7.81
N THR A 2 -4.67 48.40 7.18
CA THR A 2 -4.31 47.20 6.39
C THR A 2 -3.46 46.13 7.15
N VAL A 3 -2.84 46.49 8.26
CA VAL A 3 -1.93 45.60 9.02
C VAL A 3 -2.67 44.57 9.90
N CYS A 4 -3.90 44.90 10.32
CA CYS A 4 -4.67 44.02 11.24
C CYS A 4 -5.31 42.81 10.55
N TYR A 5 -5.55 42.88 9.23
CA TYR A 5 -6.10 41.77 8.44
C TYR A 5 -5.05 40.69 8.14
N GLN A 6 -3.80 41.09 7.88
CA GLN A 6 -2.70 40.18 7.56
C GLN A 6 -2.31 39.29 8.76
N LEU A 7 -2.37 39.84 9.97
CA LEU A 7 -2.08 39.11 11.22
C LEU A 7 -3.16 38.06 11.56
N ARG A 8 -4.44 38.34 11.25
CA ARG A 8 -5.53 37.37 11.48
C ARG A 8 -5.47 36.17 10.51
N TYR A 9 -5.09 36.38 9.24
CA TYR A 9 -4.95 35.32 8.25
C TYR A 9 -3.77 34.40 8.59
N ASN A 10 -2.64 34.94 9.04
CA ASN A 10 -1.47 34.15 9.43
C ASN A 10 -1.74 33.32 10.69
N ILE A 11 -2.47 33.83 11.67
CA ILE A 11 -2.81 33.09 12.90
C ILE A 11 -3.80 31.95 12.60
N LEU A 12 -4.80 32.16 11.74
CA LEU A 12 -5.73 31.11 11.30
C LEU A 12 -5.03 30.03 10.47
N PHE A 13 -4.11 30.41 9.58
CA PHE A 13 -3.35 29.47 8.76
C PHE A 13 -2.41 28.62 9.61
N PHE A 14 -1.72 29.21 10.60
CA PHE A 14 -0.90 28.47 11.59
C PHE A 14 -1.74 27.56 12.49
N TYR A 15 -2.94 27.99 12.88
CA TYR A 15 -3.84 27.17 13.70
C TYR A 15 -4.41 25.97 12.92
N PHE A 16 -4.72 26.16 11.64
CA PHE A 16 -5.15 25.09 10.74
C PHE A 16 -4.03 24.09 10.44
N GLN A 17 -2.81 24.57 10.17
CA GLN A 17 -1.65 23.70 9.98
C GLN A 17 -1.30 22.91 11.25
N HIS A 18 -1.35 23.55 12.42
CA HIS A 18 -1.02 22.89 13.69
C HIS A 18 -2.07 21.84 14.07
N ASN A 19 -3.35 22.11 13.86
CA ASN A 19 -4.41 21.11 14.09
C ASN A 19 -4.44 20.02 13.04
N ALA A 20 -4.16 20.29 11.77
CA ALA A 20 -4.01 19.28 10.74
C ALA A 20 -2.80 18.36 11.02
N MET A 21 -1.65 18.92 11.43
CA MET A 21 -0.47 18.16 11.85
C MET A 21 -0.71 17.35 13.13
N ARG A 22 -1.49 17.89 14.07
CA ARG A 22 -1.87 17.17 15.30
C ARG A 22 -2.83 16.02 15.01
N LEU A 23 -3.83 16.20 14.14
CA LEU A 23 -4.76 15.14 13.69
C LEU A 23 -4.05 14.10 12.84
N LEU A 24 -3.07 14.47 12.02
CA LEU A 24 -2.21 13.54 11.28
C LEU A 24 -1.29 12.78 12.25
N ARG A 25 -0.78 13.43 13.29
CA ARG A 25 0.06 12.81 14.31
C ARG A 25 -0.74 11.87 15.22
N GLU A 26 -1.98 12.20 15.57
CA GLU A 26 -2.87 11.32 16.34
C GLU A 26 -3.40 10.14 15.51
N ARG A 27 -3.58 10.29 14.18
CA ARG A 27 -3.85 9.17 13.27
C ARG A 27 -2.63 8.25 13.03
N SER A 28 -1.41 8.80 13.09
CA SER A 28 -0.18 7.99 12.93
C SER A 28 0.19 7.19 14.18
N VAL A 29 -0.40 7.46 15.33
CA VAL A 29 -0.12 6.77 16.61
C VAL A 29 -0.86 5.43 16.72
N PHE A 30 -1.83 5.14 15.84
CA PHE A 30 -2.36 3.78 15.68
C PHE A 30 -1.57 3.00 14.62
N MET A 31 -0.25 3.01 14.71
CA MET A 31 0.56 2.01 13.99
C MET A 31 0.18 0.65 14.59
N ASP A 32 -0.54 -0.13 13.80
CA ASP A 32 -0.85 -1.51 14.13
C ASP A 32 0.46 -2.24 14.47
N LYS A 33 0.63 -2.64 15.73
CA LYS A 33 1.83 -3.35 16.22
C LYS A 33 2.18 -4.59 15.38
N ARG A 34 1.31 -4.98 14.46
CA ARG A 34 1.43 -6.11 13.55
C ARG A 34 2.16 -5.78 12.24
N ILE A 35 2.47 -4.48 11.98
CA ILE A 35 3.17 -4.06 10.76
C ILE A 35 4.38 -3.22 11.16
N ASN A 36 5.57 -3.64 10.71
CA ASN A 36 6.85 -2.99 10.98
C ASN A 36 7.62 -2.78 9.69
N ILE A 37 8.54 -1.82 9.69
CA ILE A 37 9.46 -1.59 8.58
C ILE A 37 10.87 -1.93 9.06
N ILE A 38 11.56 -2.77 8.31
CA ILE A 38 12.97 -3.09 8.53
C ILE A 38 13.78 -2.78 7.27
N SER A 39 15.10 -2.70 7.41
CA SER A 39 16.02 -2.58 6.28
C SER A 39 16.80 -3.88 6.11
N ASP A 40 17.02 -4.29 4.85
CA ASP A 40 17.93 -5.38 4.55
C ASP A 40 19.40 -4.92 4.62
N SER A 41 20.33 -5.84 4.39
CA SER A 41 21.77 -5.59 4.46
C SER A 41 22.29 -4.52 3.48
N VAL A 42 21.51 -4.17 2.45
CA VAL A 42 21.81 -3.12 1.47
C VAL A 42 20.96 -1.86 1.67
N GLY A 43 20.28 -1.74 2.83
CA GLY A 43 19.47 -0.58 3.20
C GLY A 43 18.11 -0.48 2.54
N LYS A 44 17.66 -1.50 1.79
CA LYS A 44 16.32 -1.49 1.18
C LYS A 44 15.25 -1.85 2.20
N GLN A 45 14.17 -1.08 2.22
CA GLN A 45 13.07 -1.28 3.14
C GLN A 45 12.22 -2.52 2.80
N ILE A 46 11.78 -3.21 3.85
CA ILE A 46 10.87 -4.36 3.80
C ILE A 46 9.77 -4.11 4.83
N VAL A 47 8.52 -4.15 4.39
CA VAL A 47 7.35 -4.07 5.28
C VAL A 47 7.07 -5.46 5.85
N VAL A 48 7.26 -5.64 7.14
CA VAL A 48 6.98 -6.91 7.84
C VAL A 48 5.54 -6.91 8.32
N ILE A 49 4.73 -7.84 7.82
CA ILE A 49 3.33 -8.02 8.20
C ILE A 49 3.25 -9.31 9.01
N THR A 50 3.09 -9.20 10.32
CA THR A 50 3.14 -10.35 11.24
C THR A 50 1.80 -11.07 11.40
N ASP A 51 0.68 -10.38 11.12
CA ASP A 51 -0.65 -10.98 11.16
C ASP A 51 -1.01 -11.62 9.81
N ILE A 52 -1.31 -12.92 9.83
CA ILE A 52 -1.80 -13.65 8.66
C ILE A 52 -3.33 -13.74 8.75
N ARG A 53 -3.99 -12.64 8.44
CA ARG A 53 -5.45 -12.53 8.49
C ARG A 53 -6.14 -13.41 7.44
N PHE A 54 -5.67 -13.33 6.19
CA PHE A 54 -6.28 -14.09 5.09
C PHE A 54 -5.62 -15.45 4.98
N GLN A 55 -6.29 -16.44 5.59
CA GLN A 55 -5.83 -17.81 5.67
C GLN A 55 -6.58 -18.67 4.66
N GLY A 56 -5.88 -19.23 3.71
CA GLY A 56 -6.43 -20.20 2.78
C GLY A 56 -5.35 -21.21 2.38
N LYS A 57 -5.63 -22.51 2.45
CA LYS A 57 -4.65 -23.52 2.02
C LYS A 57 -4.56 -23.60 0.50
N ARG A 58 -5.68 -23.44 -0.21
CA ARG A 58 -5.75 -23.53 -1.68
C ARG A 58 -6.31 -22.25 -2.32
N ASN A 59 -7.37 -21.70 -1.76
CA ASN A 59 -8.05 -20.51 -2.30
C ASN A 59 -8.15 -19.46 -1.21
N ILE A 60 -8.00 -18.19 -1.61
CA ILE A 60 -8.26 -17.01 -0.80
C ILE A 60 -9.71 -16.58 -1.02
N ASP A 61 -10.39 -16.21 0.07
CA ASP A 61 -11.68 -15.53 -0.01
C ASP A 61 -11.45 -14.05 -0.38
N TRP A 62 -11.56 -13.76 -1.67
CA TRP A 62 -11.39 -12.39 -2.19
C TRP A 62 -12.55 -11.46 -1.86
N GLU A 63 -13.71 -11.98 -1.45
CA GLU A 63 -14.83 -11.17 -0.93
C GLU A 63 -14.46 -10.61 0.45
N GLU A 64 -13.84 -11.41 1.30
CA GLU A 64 -13.32 -10.94 2.59
C GLU A 64 -12.24 -9.89 2.41
N VAL A 65 -11.31 -10.09 1.46
CA VAL A 65 -10.27 -9.11 1.14
C VAL A 65 -10.89 -7.79 0.63
N GLU A 66 -11.85 -7.85 -0.30
CA GLU A 66 -12.57 -6.67 -0.79
C GLU A 66 -13.25 -5.92 0.36
N LYS A 67 -13.94 -6.63 1.25
CA LYS A 67 -14.59 -6.03 2.41
C LYS A 67 -13.59 -5.29 3.30
N TYR A 68 -12.45 -5.90 3.56
CA TYR A 68 -11.36 -5.29 4.33
C TYR A 68 -10.83 -4.01 3.67
N LEU A 69 -10.60 -4.04 2.36
CA LEU A 69 -10.07 -2.91 1.61
C LEU A 69 -10.97 -1.67 1.65
N LYS A 70 -12.27 -1.82 1.91
CA LYS A 70 -13.20 -0.69 2.05
C LYS A 70 -12.83 0.24 3.21
N GLU A 71 -12.08 -0.24 4.20
CA GLU A 71 -11.58 0.57 5.33
C GLU A 71 -10.56 1.64 4.88
N TYR A 72 -9.92 1.45 3.72
CA TYR A 72 -8.95 2.41 3.17
C TYR A 72 -9.56 3.48 2.28
N ILE A 73 -10.82 3.34 1.84
CA ILE A 73 -11.47 4.27 0.92
C ILE A 73 -11.43 5.70 1.48
N GLY A 74 -11.03 6.66 0.64
CA GLY A 74 -10.92 8.07 1.00
C GLY A 74 -9.60 8.45 1.68
N ASN A 75 -8.74 7.50 2.01
CA ASN A 75 -7.42 7.80 2.53
C ASN A 75 -6.45 8.20 1.41
N CYS A 76 -5.40 8.91 1.80
CA CYS A 76 -4.29 9.29 0.93
C CYS A 76 -2.96 8.96 1.63
N TYR A 77 -2.00 8.43 0.88
CA TYR A 77 -0.68 8.03 1.38
C TYR A 77 0.42 8.60 0.50
N GLU A 78 1.50 9.04 1.12
CA GLU A 78 2.66 9.59 0.42
C GLU A 78 3.70 8.51 0.12
N VAL A 79 4.23 8.50 -1.11
CA VAL A 79 5.42 7.74 -1.47
C VAL A 79 6.64 8.59 -1.11
N VAL A 80 7.42 8.18 -0.10
CA VAL A 80 8.53 8.99 0.44
C VAL A 80 9.59 9.33 -0.62
N GLU A 81 9.90 8.38 -1.52
CA GLU A 81 10.93 8.57 -2.56
C GLU A 81 10.60 9.71 -3.53
N THR A 82 9.32 9.92 -3.84
CA THR A 82 8.88 10.83 -4.92
C THR A 82 7.96 11.95 -4.44
N ALA A 83 7.54 11.93 -3.17
CA ALA A 83 6.50 12.79 -2.60
C ALA A 83 5.15 12.72 -3.34
N ASP A 84 4.89 11.65 -4.11
CA ASP A 84 3.61 11.44 -4.77
C ASP A 84 2.53 11.13 -3.73
N GLN A 85 1.37 11.77 -3.86
CA GLN A 85 0.18 11.52 -3.03
C GLN A 85 -0.72 10.50 -3.74
N ILE A 86 -0.89 9.31 -3.14
CA ILE A 86 -1.67 8.21 -3.71
C ILE A 86 -2.98 8.07 -2.96
N PHE A 87 -4.09 8.30 -3.66
CA PHE A 87 -5.44 8.20 -3.12
C PHE A 87 -6.01 6.78 -3.25
N ILE A 88 -6.87 6.40 -2.31
CA ILE A 88 -7.63 5.14 -2.38
C ILE A 88 -9.07 5.48 -2.77
N SER A 89 -9.45 5.14 -4.00
CA SER A 89 -10.80 5.37 -4.52
C SER A 89 -11.77 4.28 -4.08
N SER A 90 -13.08 4.55 -4.20
CA SER A 90 -14.15 3.57 -3.95
C SER A 90 -14.07 2.34 -4.84
N ASP A 91 -13.46 2.47 -6.03
CA ASP A 91 -13.38 1.40 -7.02
C ASP A 91 -12.25 0.40 -6.72
N PHE A 92 -11.22 0.84 -5.98
CA PHE A 92 -10.01 0.04 -5.73
C PHE A 92 -10.29 -1.37 -5.19
N PRO A 93 -11.17 -1.57 -4.18
CA PRO A 93 -11.45 -2.92 -3.66
C PRO A 93 -11.97 -3.88 -4.74
N GLY A 94 -12.91 -3.42 -5.56
CA GLY A 94 -13.48 -4.18 -6.67
C GLY A 94 -12.47 -4.43 -7.81
N GLU A 95 -11.66 -3.44 -8.14
CA GLU A 95 -10.61 -3.54 -9.17
C GLU A 95 -9.54 -4.56 -8.77
N LEU A 96 -9.03 -4.51 -7.54
CA LEU A 96 -8.06 -5.47 -7.04
C LEU A 96 -8.62 -6.89 -7.09
N LYS A 97 -9.86 -7.12 -6.59
CA LYS A 97 -10.50 -8.44 -6.62
C LYS A 97 -10.74 -8.93 -8.04
N GLY A 98 -11.27 -8.06 -8.90
CA GLY A 98 -11.65 -8.35 -10.29
C GLY A 98 -10.49 -8.43 -11.28
N SER A 99 -9.28 -8.05 -10.89
CA SER A 99 -8.15 -7.95 -11.80
C SER A 99 -7.73 -9.31 -12.37
N LYS A 100 -7.17 -9.28 -13.58
CA LYS A 100 -6.61 -10.50 -14.20
C LYS A 100 -5.43 -11.05 -13.40
N ASP A 101 -4.67 -10.17 -12.76
CA ASP A 101 -3.53 -10.55 -11.93
C ASP A 101 -4.03 -11.35 -10.72
N THR A 102 -4.99 -10.82 -9.97
CA THR A 102 -5.58 -11.51 -8.80
C THR A 102 -6.20 -12.84 -9.16
N ARG A 103 -7.00 -12.90 -10.24
CA ARG A 103 -7.67 -14.14 -10.66
C ARG A 103 -6.73 -15.27 -11.12
N ARG A 104 -5.50 -14.95 -11.49
CA ARG A 104 -4.49 -15.93 -11.90
C ARG A 104 -3.64 -16.43 -10.75
N LEU A 105 -3.67 -15.74 -9.60
CA LEU A 105 -2.86 -16.12 -8.45
C LEU A 105 -3.42 -17.35 -7.76
N LEU A 106 -2.52 -18.25 -7.42
CA LEU A 106 -2.82 -19.49 -6.68
C LEU A 106 -1.82 -19.65 -5.53
N GLY A 107 -2.22 -20.42 -4.52
CA GLY A 107 -1.35 -20.87 -3.42
C GLY A 107 -0.67 -19.72 -2.68
N ALA A 108 0.65 -19.83 -2.52
CA ALA A 108 1.44 -18.89 -1.72
C ALA A 108 1.38 -17.43 -2.21
N ASN A 109 1.34 -17.21 -3.53
CA ASN A 109 1.28 -15.85 -4.09
C ASN A 109 -0.09 -15.23 -3.89
N ALA A 110 -1.18 -15.98 -4.00
CA ALA A 110 -2.53 -15.50 -3.68
C ALA A 110 -2.63 -15.09 -2.21
N LYS A 111 -2.15 -15.97 -1.30
CA LYS A 111 -2.10 -15.69 0.14
C LYS A 111 -1.23 -14.46 0.45
N ALA A 112 -0.09 -14.33 -0.23
CA ALA A 112 0.80 -13.21 -0.04
C ALA A 112 0.16 -11.89 -0.50
N LYS A 113 -0.47 -11.84 -1.68
CA LYS A 113 -1.18 -10.65 -2.17
C LYS A 113 -2.32 -10.25 -1.21
N ALA A 114 -3.13 -11.21 -0.76
CA ALA A 114 -4.21 -10.93 0.17
C ALA A 114 -3.69 -10.33 1.48
N ASN A 115 -2.66 -10.92 2.09
CA ASN A 115 -2.12 -10.41 3.34
C ASN A 115 -1.34 -9.09 3.16
N ALA A 116 -0.76 -8.83 1.98
CA ALA A 116 -0.14 -7.54 1.67
C ALA A 116 -1.12 -6.37 1.74
N THR A 117 -2.43 -6.61 1.54
CA THR A 117 -3.44 -5.55 1.64
C THR A 117 -3.49 -4.89 3.01
N GLN A 118 -3.12 -5.60 4.07
CA GLN A 118 -3.04 -5.04 5.42
C GLN A 118 -1.95 -3.95 5.54
N GLY A 119 -0.89 -4.08 4.75
CA GLY A 119 0.26 -3.18 4.76
C GLY A 119 0.19 -2.03 3.74
N ILE A 120 -0.91 -1.80 3.03
CA ILE A 120 -1.01 -0.79 1.95
C ILE A 120 -0.40 0.57 2.34
N PRO A 121 -0.69 1.16 3.52
CA PRO A 121 -0.09 2.43 3.91
C PRO A 121 1.45 2.39 3.90
N MET A 122 2.03 1.39 4.53
CA MET A 122 3.49 1.24 4.63
C MET A 122 4.11 0.80 3.30
N LEU A 123 3.41 -0.03 2.52
CA LEU A 123 3.86 -0.46 1.18
C LEU A 123 3.94 0.72 0.21
N LEU A 124 3.00 1.65 0.25
CA LEU A 124 3.05 2.89 -0.53
C LEU A 124 4.15 3.82 -0.02
N GLN A 125 4.26 4.01 1.28
CA GLN A 125 5.29 4.84 1.88
C GLN A 125 6.72 4.38 1.52
N CYS A 126 6.97 3.05 1.53
CA CYS A 126 8.26 2.43 1.20
C CYS A 126 8.43 2.14 -0.30
N ALA A 127 7.48 2.51 -1.14
CA ALA A 127 7.52 2.20 -2.56
C ALA A 127 8.60 3.03 -3.27
N THR A 128 9.30 2.39 -4.22
CA THR A 128 10.45 2.95 -4.93
C THR A 128 10.36 2.65 -6.42
N ASN A 129 11.34 3.17 -7.19
CA ASN A 129 11.49 2.85 -8.61
C ASN A 129 10.24 3.18 -9.43
N ARG A 130 9.80 4.45 -9.35
CA ARG A 130 8.67 4.98 -10.13
C ARG A 130 8.91 4.80 -11.63
N ARG A 131 8.00 4.13 -12.33
CA ARG A 131 8.02 3.94 -13.78
C ARG A 131 6.68 4.34 -14.37
N TRP A 132 6.71 5.21 -15.37
CA TRP A 132 5.51 5.59 -16.11
C TRP A 132 5.28 4.67 -17.32
N GLN A 133 4.02 4.45 -17.66
CA GLN A 133 3.58 3.68 -18.82
C GLN A 133 2.34 4.33 -19.43
N GLU A 134 2.36 4.53 -20.73
CA GLU A 134 1.20 5.01 -21.48
C GLU A 134 0.04 4.00 -21.48
N ASN A 135 -1.19 4.51 -21.60
CA ASN A 135 -2.38 3.68 -21.68
C ASN A 135 -2.65 3.23 -23.12
N TYR A 136 -1.87 2.26 -23.62
CA TYR A 136 -1.96 1.79 -25.02
C TYR A 136 -3.25 1.03 -25.38
N LYS A 137 -3.98 0.49 -24.41
CA LYS A 137 -5.05 -0.48 -24.70
C LYS A 137 -6.45 0.12 -24.80
N GLY A 138 -6.60 1.43 -24.72
CA GLY A 138 -7.90 2.09 -24.81
C GLY A 138 -8.93 1.67 -23.73
N LYS A 139 -8.60 0.67 -22.89
CA LYS A 139 -9.35 0.34 -21.68
C LYS A 139 -9.02 1.38 -20.65
N HIS A 140 -10.02 1.91 -19.98
CA HIS A 140 -9.84 2.95 -18.95
C HIS A 140 -9.33 4.29 -19.50
N THR A 141 -9.62 4.64 -20.76
CA THR A 141 -9.22 5.94 -21.35
C THR A 141 -9.78 7.12 -20.55
N VAL A 142 -10.94 6.97 -19.95
CA VAL A 142 -11.55 7.99 -19.08
C VAL A 142 -10.88 7.97 -17.71
N ASP A 143 -10.59 6.78 -17.16
CA ASP A 143 -10.13 6.62 -15.79
C ASP A 143 -8.62 6.86 -15.62
N ALA A 144 -7.80 6.46 -16.63
CA ALA A 144 -6.35 6.62 -16.65
C ALA A 144 -5.92 7.54 -17.79
N LYS A 145 -6.46 8.75 -17.82
CA LYS A 145 -6.25 9.72 -18.92
C LYS A 145 -4.78 10.04 -19.15
N TYR A 146 -3.98 10.14 -18.07
CA TYR A 146 -2.57 10.49 -18.13
C TYR A 146 -1.63 9.29 -17.96
N GLY A 147 -2.18 8.06 -18.13
CA GLY A 147 -1.40 6.81 -18.09
C GLY A 147 -1.32 6.19 -16.71
N TRP A 148 -0.27 5.40 -16.53
CA TRP A 148 -0.08 4.54 -15.38
C TRP A 148 1.29 4.73 -14.78
N TYR A 149 1.39 4.62 -13.46
CA TYR A 149 2.67 4.48 -12.76
C TYR A 149 2.77 3.11 -12.10
N ARG A 150 3.99 2.61 -11.99
CA ARG A 150 4.34 1.42 -11.23
C ARG A 150 5.42 1.78 -10.25
N PHE A 151 5.22 1.40 -9.02
CA PHE A 151 6.22 1.49 -7.97
C PHE A 151 6.52 0.09 -7.48
N THR A 152 7.76 -0.17 -7.11
CA THR A 152 8.17 -1.46 -6.54
C THR A 152 8.25 -1.35 -5.02
N THR A 153 7.72 -2.32 -4.32
CA THR A 153 7.85 -2.42 -2.86
C THR A 153 8.07 -3.88 -2.45
N ARG A 154 8.54 -4.09 -1.22
CA ARG A 154 8.86 -5.40 -0.68
C ARG A 154 8.18 -5.59 0.66
N PHE A 155 7.74 -6.82 0.93
CA PHE A 155 7.17 -7.17 2.22
C PHE A 155 7.55 -8.59 2.63
N ALA A 156 7.44 -8.85 3.92
CA ALA A 156 7.72 -10.15 4.51
C ALA A 156 6.51 -10.67 5.27
N LEU A 157 6.25 -11.97 5.12
CA LEU A 157 5.23 -12.70 5.87
C LEU A 157 5.88 -13.81 6.68
N PRO A 158 5.48 -14.02 7.94
CA PRO A 158 6.00 -15.07 8.80
C PRO A 158 5.54 -16.45 8.28
N VAL A 159 6.40 -17.41 8.50
CA VAL A 159 6.11 -18.84 8.36
C VAL A 159 6.34 -19.47 9.72
N TYR A 160 5.31 -20.09 10.24
CA TYR A 160 5.35 -20.80 11.51
C TYR A 160 5.44 -22.30 11.27
N ASP A 161 6.21 -22.98 12.11
CA ASP A 161 6.24 -24.44 12.14
C ASP A 161 4.85 -24.97 12.51
N SER A 162 4.37 -25.94 11.75
CA SER A 162 3.01 -26.48 11.92
C SER A 162 2.81 -27.30 13.19
N ASN A 163 3.89 -27.79 13.80
CA ASN A 163 3.84 -28.66 14.98
C ASN A 163 4.06 -27.85 16.26
N THR A 164 5.02 -26.93 16.26
CA THR A 164 5.41 -26.15 17.44
C THR A 164 4.70 -24.80 17.50
N GLY A 165 4.24 -24.25 16.38
CA GLY A 165 3.69 -22.90 16.27
C GLY A 165 4.77 -21.81 16.37
N GLU A 166 6.05 -22.18 16.44
CA GLU A 166 7.15 -21.22 16.49
C GLU A 166 7.43 -20.60 15.13
N LEU A 167 7.95 -19.35 15.15
CA LEU A 167 8.37 -18.66 13.94
C LEU A 167 9.60 -19.37 13.36
N GLU A 168 9.45 -19.95 12.17
CA GLU A 168 10.53 -20.65 11.46
C GLU A 168 11.37 -19.67 10.62
N ARG A 169 10.70 -18.80 9.83
CA ARG A 169 11.34 -17.86 8.92
C ARG A 169 10.35 -16.82 8.41
N PHE A 170 10.85 -15.87 7.64
CA PHE A 170 10.02 -14.99 6.83
C PHE A 170 10.15 -15.30 5.33
N ASN A 171 9.05 -15.31 4.63
CA ASN A 171 9.04 -15.29 3.17
C ASN A 171 9.00 -13.84 2.71
N ILE A 172 10.00 -13.42 1.93
CA ILE A 172 10.08 -12.08 1.36
C ILE A 172 9.49 -12.09 -0.04
N PHE A 173 8.64 -11.12 -0.31
CA PHE A 173 7.99 -10.92 -1.59
C PHE A 173 8.27 -9.53 -2.13
N ARG A 174 8.40 -9.43 -3.44
CA ARG A 174 8.35 -8.17 -4.18
C ARG A 174 6.99 -8.05 -4.85
N ILE A 175 6.43 -6.83 -4.87
CA ILE A 175 5.16 -6.52 -5.52
C ILE A 175 5.25 -5.14 -6.18
N GLU A 176 4.47 -4.92 -7.23
CA GLU A 176 4.34 -3.62 -7.86
C GLU A 176 2.98 -3.01 -7.51
N MET A 177 3.01 -1.78 -7.00
CA MET A 177 1.83 -0.95 -6.82
C MET A 177 1.49 -0.30 -8.17
N LEU A 178 0.37 -0.67 -8.75
CA LEU A 178 -0.13 -0.11 -10.01
C LEU A 178 -1.02 1.09 -9.71
N ILE A 179 -0.60 2.25 -10.18
CA ILE A 179 -1.24 3.54 -9.92
C ILE A 179 -1.80 4.10 -11.21
N ARG A 180 -3.07 4.48 -11.23
CA ARG A 180 -3.63 5.23 -12.35
C ARG A 180 -3.45 6.73 -12.15
N HIS A 181 -3.11 7.44 -13.23
CA HIS A 181 -3.11 8.90 -13.28
C HIS A 181 -4.40 9.34 -13.96
N ALA A 182 -5.34 9.79 -13.15
CA ALA A 182 -6.72 10.04 -13.55
C ALA A 182 -6.91 11.41 -14.22
N ALA A 183 -8.08 11.62 -14.80
CA ALA A 183 -8.41 12.85 -15.52
C ALA A 183 -8.46 14.11 -14.63
N ASP A 184 -8.68 13.94 -13.33
CA ASP A 184 -8.64 14.99 -12.31
C ASP A 184 -7.22 15.39 -11.89
N GLY A 185 -6.20 14.73 -12.46
CA GLY A 185 -4.79 14.95 -12.14
C GLY A 185 -4.29 14.20 -10.90
N ASN A 186 -5.15 13.46 -10.21
CA ASN A 186 -4.77 12.70 -9.03
C ASN A 186 -4.24 11.30 -9.38
N LEU A 187 -3.46 10.75 -8.46
CA LEU A 187 -2.91 9.41 -8.53
C LEU A 187 -3.72 8.47 -7.62
N TYR A 188 -4.27 7.40 -8.20
CA TYR A 188 -5.08 6.43 -7.46
C TYR A 188 -4.45 5.05 -7.49
N LEU A 189 -4.38 4.39 -6.34
CA LEU A 189 -4.03 2.97 -6.29
C LEU A 189 -5.10 2.16 -7.03
N TYR A 190 -4.67 1.37 -8.01
CA TYR A 190 -5.55 0.57 -8.85
C TYR A 190 -5.44 -0.93 -8.55
N ASP A 191 -4.21 -1.45 -8.43
CA ASP A 191 -3.97 -2.86 -8.13
C ASP A 191 -2.57 -3.05 -7.51
N MET A 192 -2.31 -4.23 -6.99
CA MET A 192 -1.01 -4.73 -6.57
C MET A 192 -0.66 -5.93 -7.44
N VAL A 193 0.29 -5.76 -8.35
CA VAL A 193 0.55 -6.72 -9.43
C VAL A 193 1.96 -7.31 -9.38
N ASN A 194 2.21 -8.32 -10.21
CA ASN A 194 3.55 -8.91 -10.38
C ASN A 194 4.18 -9.41 -9.08
N ILE A 195 3.39 -9.98 -8.19
CA ILE A 195 3.92 -10.53 -6.94
C ILE A 195 4.87 -11.71 -7.22
N LYS A 196 6.06 -11.65 -6.60
CA LYS A 196 7.09 -12.69 -6.70
C LYS A 196 7.74 -12.90 -5.35
N LYS A 197 7.88 -14.16 -4.95
CA LYS A 197 8.71 -14.53 -3.81
C LYS A 197 10.18 -14.33 -4.20
N GLU A 198 10.96 -13.60 -3.39
CA GLU A 198 12.39 -13.36 -3.63
C GLU A 198 13.24 -14.40 -2.92
N THR A 199 13.22 -14.41 -1.61
CA THR A 199 14.01 -15.32 -0.79
C THR A 199 13.24 -15.76 0.45
N SER A 200 13.66 -16.86 1.06
CA SER A 200 13.30 -17.21 2.42
C SER A 200 14.58 -17.08 3.24
N THR A 201 14.73 -15.97 3.96
CA THR A 201 15.87 -15.79 4.87
C THR A 201 15.36 -15.77 6.30
N PRO A 202 16.06 -16.42 7.26
CA PRO A 202 15.92 -16.02 8.64
C PRO A 202 16.28 -14.52 8.68
N LEU A 203 15.34 -13.67 9.09
CA LEU A 203 15.70 -12.30 9.45
C LEU A 203 16.44 -12.46 10.78
N GLU A 204 17.74 -12.21 10.78
CA GLU A 204 18.52 -12.09 12.00
C GLU A 204 17.87 -10.99 12.86
N GLN A 205 17.57 -11.36 14.11
CA GLN A 205 16.97 -10.46 15.11
C GLN A 205 18.01 -9.49 15.63
#